data_9f30a70d92a06e32f5aa7c097100cb99
#
_entry.id   9f30a70d92a06e32f5aa7c097100cb99
#
_cell.length_a   1.000
_cell.length_b   1.000
_cell.length_c   1.000
_cell.angle_alpha   90.00
_cell.angle_beta   90.00
_cell.angle_gamma   90.00
#
_symmetry.space_group_name_H-M   'P 1'
#
loop_
_entity.id
_entity.type
_entity.pdbx_description
1 polymer ?
#
loop_
_entity_poly.entity_id
_entity_poly.type
_entity_poly.pdbx_seq_one_letter_code
_entity_poly.pdbx_strand_id
1 'polypeptide(L)'
;KFIKKMDLKFSNDELMFQERVRDWIEVTYPKEMRERKELTGGTLTKEDYVYWQKALYERGWAGINWPEEFGGPGFTAAQRYLFDLEMAKAGTPGIIPFGLSMVAPVIMKFGSPEQKREYLPDILAGNVWWCQGYSEPGSGSDLASLRTKAVRDGEHFIVTGTKTWTTMAQHADMIFCLVRTQDEEIPQKGISFLLIDMKSPGIDVKPIITIDGPPAGFQEINMVHFEDVKVPVGNLIGEEGKGWTYAKYLLEFERGTAYSHGLKASLEKVKEVAAEIECGSSELKLINDPDFANKLAETEIAISAMEYTELRILSSLSAGKNVGPESSLLKCRGTELQQKLTEL
;
A
#
# COMPACT_ATOMS: atom_id res chain seq x y z
N LYS A 1 28.75 16.27 26.73
CA LYS A 1 27.65 15.83 25.81
C LYS A 1 26.72 14.93 26.63
N PHE A 2 25.57 15.45 27.06
CA PHE A 2 24.55 14.66 27.76
C PHE A 2 24.03 13.63 26.72
N ILE A 3 24.21 12.34 27.02
CA ILE A 3 23.48 11.26 26.36
C ILE A 3 22.02 11.46 26.78
N LYS A 4 21.19 11.99 25.90
CA LYS A 4 19.74 12.03 26.10
C LYS A 4 19.30 10.58 26.27
N LYS A 5 18.85 10.22 27.47
CA LYS A 5 18.29 8.90 27.77
C LYS A 5 17.12 8.71 26.81
N MET A 6 17.15 7.65 26.01
CA MET A 6 16.04 7.32 25.11
C MET A 6 14.83 6.99 25.99
N ASP A 7 13.82 7.85 25.99
CA ASP A 7 12.55 7.61 26.65
C ASP A 7 11.59 7.02 25.61
N LEU A 8 11.15 5.79 25.85
CA LEU A 8 10.20 5.07 24.98
C LEU A 8 8.75 5.24 25.44
N LYS A 9 8.50 6.08 26.43
CA LYS A 9 7.15 6.34 26.93
C LYS A 9 6.48 7.40 26.08
N PHE A 10 5.25 7.14 25.71
CA PHE A 10 4.40 8.14 25.09
C PHE A 10 3.98 9.20 26.10
N SER A 11 3.87 10.44 25.66
CA SER A 11 3.35 11.56 26.46
C SER A 11 1.84 11.38 26.69
N ASN A 12 1.29 12.12 27.65
CA ASN A 12 -0.15 12.13 27.92
C ASN A 12 -0.94 12.57 26.66
N ASP A 13 -0.45 13.54 25.91
CA ASP A 13 -1.10 14.03 24.68
C ASP A 13 -1.14 12.95 23.59
N GLU A 14 -0.07 12.16 23.47
CA GLU A 14 0.00 11.03 22.53
C GLU A 14 -0.93 9.90 22.95
N LEU A 15 -1.04 9.59 24.26
CA LEU A 15 -2.00 8.60 24.77
C LEU A 15 -3.45 9.07 24.59
N MET A 16 -3.75 10.33 24.84
CA MET A 16 -5.07 10.92 24.53
C MET A 16 -5.39 10.89 23.02
N PHE A 17 -4.39 11.09 22.18
CA PHE A 17 -4.56 10.92 20.73
C PHE A 17 -4.91 9.46 20.38
N GLN A 18 -4.21 8.50 20.97
CA GLN A 18 -4.46 7.07 20.80
C GLN A 18 -5.90 6.70 21.20
N GLU A 19 -6.39 7.18 22.33
CA GLU A 19 -7.78 6.99 22.78
C GLU A 19 -8.78 7.56 21.77
N ARG A 20 -8.57 8.80 21.29
CA ARG A 20 -9.43 9.40 20.26
C ARG A 20 -9.48 8.60 18.97
N VAL A 21 -8.37 7.99 18.55
CA VAL A 21 -8.34 7.10 17.37
C VAL A 21 -9.18 5.86 17.63
N ARG A 22 -9.02 5.23 18.79
CA ARG A 22 -9.77 4.03 19.19
C ARG A 22 -11.28 4.29 19.22
N ASP A 23 -11.70 5.36 19.91
CA ASP A 23 -13.11 5.74 20.05
C ASP A 23 -13.73 6.05 18.68
N TRP A 24 -12.99 6.72 17.80
CA TRP A 24 -13.45 7.01 16.46
C TRP A 24 -13.62 5.73 15.63
N ILE A 25 -12.69 4.79 15.71
CA ILE A 25 -12.80 3.50 15.00
C ILE A 25 -14.04 2.74 15.49
N GLU A 26 -14.27 2.70 16.80
CA GLU A 26 -15.40 1.96 17.38
C GLU A 26 -16.76 2.45 16.88
N VAL A 27 -16.89 3.77 16.70
CA VAL A 27 -18.12 4.38 16.18
C VAL A 27 -18.23 4.30 14.66
N THR A 28 -17.09 4.34 13.94
CA THR A 28 -17.09 4.55 12.49
C THR A 28 -16.94 3.25 11.70
N TYR A 29 -16.26 2.22 12.26
CA TYR A 29 -16.03 0.95 11.58
C TYR A 29 -17.28 0.04 11.72
N PRO A 30 -18.10 -0.14 10.65
CA PRO A 30 -19.37 -0.84 10.74
C PRO A 30 -19.19 -2.32 11.12
N LYS A 31 -20.09 -2.82 11.97
CA LYS A 31 -20.09 -4.21 12.39
C LYS A 31 -20.21 -5.18 11.21
N GLU A 32 -21.08 -4.86 10.26
CA GLU A 32 -21.31 -5.67 9.06
C GLU A 32 -20.06 -5.79 8.18
N MET A 33 -19.23 -4.75 8.15
CA MET A 33 -17.96 -4.76 7.43
C MET A 33 -16.92 -5.62 8.17
N ARG A 34 -16.89 -5.59 9.50
CA ARG A 34 -16.05 -6.47 10.33
C ARG A 34 -16.40 -7.92 10.09
N GLU A 35 -17.67 -8.26 10.19
CA GLU A 35 -18.19 -9.62 9.96
C GLU A 35 -17.89 -10.11 8.54
N ARG A 36 -18.09 -9.26 7.52
CA ARG A 36 -17.77 -9.61 6.13
C ARG A 36 -16.27 -9.90 5.96
N LYS A 37 -15.40 -9.06 6.52
CA LYS A 37 -13.96 -9.26 6.48
C LYS A 37 -13.52 -10.58 7.12
N GLU A 38 -14.10 -10.95 8.25
CA GLU A 38 -13.85 -12.23 8.93
C GLU A 38 -14.31 -13.43 8.09
N LEU A 39 -15.53 -13.37 7.55
CA LEU A 39 -16.11 -14.45 6.75
C LEU A 39 -15.37 -14.69 5.43
N THR A 40 -14.77 -13.66 4.85
CA THR A 40 -14.08 -13.73 3.55
C THR A 40 -12.57 -13.91 3.67
N GLY A 41 -12.04 -14.08 4.88
CA GLY A 41 -10.60 -14.17 5.11
C GLY A 41 -9.85 -12.86 4.79
N GLY A 42 -10.53 -11.72 4.90
CA GLY A 42 -9.95 -10.39 4.70
C GLY A 42 -10.37 -9.67 3.43
N THR A 43 -11.07 -10.33 2.51
CA THR A 43 -11.53 -9.72 1.25
C THR A 43 -12.73 -8.81 1.48
N LEU A 44 -12.66 -7.58 0.97
CA LEU A 44 -13.70 -6.56 1.06
C LEU A 44 -14.14 -6.11 -0.33
N THR A 45 -15.33 -5.52 -0.43
CA THR A 45 -15.85 -4.95 -1.69
C THR A 45 -15.21 -3.58 -1.98
N LYS A 46 -15.33 -3.09 -3.23
CA LYS A 46 -14.93 -1.72 -3.59
C LYS A 46 -15.63 -0.70 -2.69
N GLU A 47 -16.92 -0.89 -2.44
CA GLU A 47 -17.75 0.00 -1.63
C GLU A 47 -17.25 0.08 -0.20
N ASP A 48 -16.79 -1.03 0.40
CA ASP A 48 -16.21 -1.08 1.74
C ASP A 48 -14.92 -0.24 1.82
N TYR A 49 -14.02 -0.39 0.84
CA TYR A 49 -12.78 0.40 0.78
C TYR A 49 -13.05 1.89 0.56
N VAL A 50 -13.98 2.22 -0.33
CA VAL A 50 -14.36 3.62 -0.61
C VAL A 50 -15.01 4.25 0.62
N TYR A 51 -15.92 3.54 1.29
CA TYR A 51 -16.54 3.99 2.54
C TYR A 51 -15.47 4.32 3.58
N TRP A 52 -14.53 3.39 3.80
CA TRP A 52 -13.48 3.57 4.82
C TRP A 52 -12.56 4.74 4.50
N GLN A 53 -12.14 4.88 3.26
CA GLN A 53 -11.31 6.01 2.85
C GLN A 53 -12.06 7.36 3.00
N LYS A 54 -13.32 7.42 2.65
CA LYS A 54 -14.15 8.62 2.84
C LYS A 54 -14.33 8.97 4.31
N ALA A 55 -14.57 8.00 5.17
CA ALA A 55 -14.64 8.22 6.62
C ALA A 55 -13.34 8.78 7.18
N LEU A 56 -12.18 8.27 6.72
CA LEU A 56 -10.88 8.82 7.06
C LEU A 56 -10.69 10.24 6.51
N TYR A 57 -11.14 10.50 5.29
CA TYR A 57 -11.06 11.83 4.68
C TYR A 57 -11.89 12.86 5.45
N GLU A 58 -13.13 12.55 5.79
CA GLU A 58 -14.02 13.40 6.58
C GLU A 58 -13.44 13.73 7.95
N ARG A 59 -12.67 12.79 8.51
CA ARG A 59 -11.95 12.98 9.78
C ARG A 59 -10.65 13.77 9.61
N GLY A 60 -10.19 14.00 8.36
CA GLY A 60 -8.89 14.61 8.05
C GLY A 60 -7.71 13.65 8.20
N TRP A 61 -7.92 12.34 8.13
CA TRP A 61 -6.91 11.30 8.38
C TRP A 61 -6.60 10.42 7.17
N ALA A 62 -7.15 10.68 5.99
CA ALA A 62 -6.89 9.86 4.81
C ALA A 62 -5.42 9.91 4.36
N GLY A 63 -4.83 11.10 4.34
CA GLY A 63 -3.45 11.31 3.91
C GLY A 63 -2.46 11.43 5.08
N ILE A 64 -2.37 10.42 5.96
CA ILE A 64 -1.54 10.52 7.20
C ILE A 64 -0.05 10.78 6.93
N ASN A 65 0.43 10.42 5.75
CA ASN A 65 1.82 10.61 5.32
C ASN A 65 1.98 11.79 4.35
N TRP A 66 0.91 12.51 4.04
CA TRP A 66 0.96 13.64 3.13
C TRP A 66 1.43 14.91 3.85
N PRO A 67 2.15 15.83 3.14
CA PRO A 67 2.38 17.18 3.62
C PRO A 67 1.07 17.92 3.88
N GLU A 68 1.05 18.78 4.89
CA GLU A 68 -0.14 19.57 5.28
C GLU A 68 -0.65 20.44 4.11
N GLU A 69 0.25 20.97 3.29
CA GLU A 69 -0.09 21.76 2.09
C GLU A 69 -0.95 21.00 1.06
N PHE A 70 -0.94 19.65 1.11
CA PHE A 70 -1.76 18.78 0.27
C PHE A 70 -2.89 18.09 1.03
N GLY A 71 -3.17 18.51 2.28
CA GLY A 71 -4.27 18.00 3.09
C GLY A 71 -3.88 16.89 4.07
N GLY A 72 -2.60 16.69 4.31
CA GLY A 72 -2.11 15.79 5.38
C GLY A 72 -2.41 16.35 6.77
N PRO A 73 -2.64 15.50 7.79
CA PRO A 73 -3.00 15.94 9.15
C PRO A 73 -1.84 16.48 9.99
N GLY A 74 -0.61 16.50 9.46
CA GLY A 74 0.56 16.94 10.22
C GLY A 74 0.94 16.04 11.40
N PHE A 75 0.58 14.76 11.38
CA PHE A 75 0.88 13.85 12.48
C PHE A 75 2.38 13.73 12.76
N THR A 76 2.73 13.81 14.04
CA THR A 76 4.07 13.43 14.49
C THR A 76 4.32 11.94 14.21
N ALA A 77 5.58 11.54 14.27
CA ALA A 77 5.94 10.13 14.11
C ALA A 77 5.27 9.22 15.16
N ALA A 78 5.19 9.68 16.41
CA ALA A 78 4.50 8.95 17.47
C ALA A 78 2.99 8.83 17.20
N GLN A 79 2.35 9.89 16.72
CA GLN A 79 0.93 9.85 16.38
C GLN A 79 0.66 8.90 15.20
N ARG A 80 1.53 8.87 14.16
CA ARG A 80 1.41 7.90 13.06
C ARG A 80 1.53 6.47 13.57
N TYR A 81 2.52 6.19 14.41
CA TYR A 81 2.69 4.87 15.02
C TYR A 81 1.45 4.44 15.82
N LEU A 82 0.92 5.32 16.67
CA LEU A 82 -0.26 5.02 17.48
C LEU A 82 -1.53 4.86 16.65
N PHE A 83 -1.66 5.65 15.58
CA PHE A 83 -2.73 5.52 14.61
C PHE A 83 -2.72 4.14 13.94
N ASP A 84 -1.58 3.76 13.34
CA ASP A 84 -1.41 2.47 12.67
C ASP A 84 -1.62 1.29 13.65
N LEU A 85 -1.17 1.43 14.90
CA LEU A 85 -1.37 0.45 15.94
C LEU A 85 -2.86 0.21 16.24
N GLU A 86 -3.66 1.27 16.41
CA GLU A 86 -5.10 1.13 16.70
C GLU A 86 -5.87 0.62 15.48
N MET A 87 -5.50 1.05 14.26
CA MET A 87 -6.07 0.51 13.02
C MET A 87 -5.83 -1.00 12.89
N ALA A 88 -4.60 -1.45 13.15
CA ALA A 88 -4.25 -2.87 13.09
C ALA A 88 -4.97 -3.69 14.17
N LYS A 89 -5.02 -3.21 15.42
CA LYS A 89 -5.73 -3.87 16.52
C LYS A 89 -7.22 -4.03 16.26
N ALA A 90 -7.85 -3.01 15.69
CA ALA A 90 -9.26 -3.06 15.33
C ALA A 90 -9.54 -3.88 14.06
N GLY A 91 -8.50 -4.31 13.34
CA GLY A 91 -8.63 -5.02 12.07
C GLY A 91 -9.33 -4.20 10.99
N THR A 92 -9.15 -2.87 10.98
CA THR A 92 -9.80 -2.00 9.99
C THR A 92 -9.41 -2.37 8.56
N PRO A 93 -10.18 -1.96 7.54
CA PRO A 93 -9.74 -2.06 6.16
C PRO A 93 -8.42 -1.33 5.94
N GLY A 94 -7.53 -1.93 5.17
CA GLY A 94 -6.39 -1.18 4.62
C GLY A 94 -6.88 -0.13 3.63
N ILE A 95 -6.14 0.96 3.48
CA ILE A 95 -6.38 1.90 2.38
C ILE A 95 -5.74 1.33 1.12
N ILE A 96 -6.45 1.39 -0.01
CA ILE A 96 -5.89 0.99 -1.30
C ILE A 96 -4.71 1.91 -1.63
N PRO A 97 -3.48 1.39 -1.76
CA PRO A 97 -2.28 2.21 -1.74
C PRO A 97 -2.03 2.99 -3.03
N PHE A 98 -2.61 2.57 -4.16
CA PHE A 98 -2.27 3.08 -5.50
C PHE A 98 -2.46 4.58 -5.64
N GLY A 99 -3.56 5.14 -5.11
CA GLY A 99 -3.78 6.58 -5.09
C GLY A 99 -2.92 7.27 -4.03
N LEU A 100 -3.23 7.01 -2.76
CA LEU A 100 -2.70 7.77 -1.62
C LEU A 100 -1.20 7.59 -1.38
N SER A 101 -0.69 6.37 -1.50
CA SER A 101 0.69 6.05 -1.11
C SER A 101 1.65 5.91 -2.29
N MET A 102 1.15 5.73 -3.51
CA MET A 102 1.99 5.48 -4.69
C MET A 102 1.99 6.66 -5.67
N VAL A 103 0.88 6.92 -6.38
CA VAL A 103 0.88 7.94 -7.43
C VAL A 103 0.87 9.37 -6.86
N ALA A 104 0.19 9.63 -5.75
CA ALA A 104 0.12 10.97 -5.19
C ALA A 104 1.50 11.55 -4.81
N PRO A 105 2.41 10.84 -4.13
CA PRO A 105 3.78 11.33 -3.90
C PRO A 105 4.52 11.70 -5.20
N VAL A 106 4.31 10.94 -6.27
CA VAL A 106 4.89 11.24 -7.60
C VAL A 106 4.30 12.51 -8.18
N ILE A 107 2.97 12.67 -8.14
CA ILE A 107 2.30 13.89 -8.58
C ILE A 107 2.74 15.11 -7.75
N MET A 108 2.83 14.98 -6.43
CA MET A 108 3.30 16.05 -5.54
C MET A 108 4.72 16.51 -5.90
N LYS A 109 5.61 15.57 -6.23
CA LYS A 109 7.01 15.86 -6.49
C LYS A 109 7.28 16.34 -7.90
N PHE A 110 6.67 15.69 -8.90
CA PHE A 110 7.02 15.83 -10.31
C PHE A 110 5.89 16.32 -11.20
N GLY A 111 4.65 16.29 -10.72
CA GLY A 111 3.48 16.77 -11.45
C GLY A 111 3.46 18.28 -11.62
N SER A 112 2.81 18.74 -12.69
CA SER A 112 2.55 20.15 -12.93
C SER A 112 1.60 20.74 -11.89
N PRO A 113 1.52 22.08 -11.72
CA PRO A 113 0.53 22.71 -10.87
C PRO A 113 -0.91 22.30 -11.23
N GLU A 114 -1.20 22.12 -12.52
CA GLU A 114 -2.49 21.69 -13.04
C GLU A 114 -2.81 20.27 -12.57
N GLN A 115 -1.89 19.32 -12.77
CA GLN A 115 -2.03 17.93 -12.34
C GLN A 115 -2.22 17.82 -10.82
N LYS A 116 -1.50 18.62 -10.04
CA LYS A 116 -1.68 18.64 -8.57
C LYS A 116 -3.08 19.09 -8.18
N ARG A 117 -3.59 20.14 -8.81
CA ARG A 117 -4.95 20.66 -8.53
C ARG A 117 -6.05 19.70 -8.99
N GLU A 118 -5.81 18.99 -10.09
CA GLU A 118 -6.78 18.07 -10.69
C GLU A 118 -6.88 16.76 -9.91
N TYR A 119 -5.75 16.12 -9.61
CA TYR A 119 -5.76 14.74 -9.11
C TYR A 119 -5.69 14.61 -7.59
N LEU A 120 -4.91 15.44 -6.88
CA LEU A 120 -4.65 15.22 -5.46
C LEU A 120 -5.90 15.32 -4.58
N PRO A 121 -6.84 16.28 -4.78
CA PRO A 121 -8.05 16.35 -3.96
C PRO A 121 -8.93 15.09 -4.07
N ASP A 122 -9.12 14.56 -5.27
CA ASP A 122 -9.96 13.40 -5.50
C ASP A 122 -9.29 12.08 -5.04
N ILE A 123 -7.96 12.00 -5.13
CA ILE A 123 -7.20 10.91 -4.53
C ILE A 123 -7.39 10.91 -3.01
N LEU A 124 -7.25 12.07 -2.35
CA LEU A 124 -7.38 12.19 -0.91
C LEU A 124 -8.79 11.84 -0.43
N ALA A 125 -9.80 12.34 -1.15
CA ALA A 125 -11.22 12.12 -0.83
C ALA A 125 -11.72 10.69 -1.16
N GLY A 126 -10.94 9.86 -1.87
CA GLY A 126 -11.38 8.54 -2.30
C GLY A 126 -12.44 8.56 -3.41
N ASN A 127 -12.46 9.63 -4.23
CA ASN A 127 -13.39 9.77 -5.35
C ASN A 127 -12.91 9.08 -6.61
N VAL A 128 -11.59 8.84 -6.73
CA VAL A 128 -10.95 8.25 -7.91
C VAL A 128 -10.13 7.04 -7.49
N TRP A 129 -10.45 5.89 -8.07
CA TRP A 129 -9.73 4.65 -7.84
C TRP A 129 -8.58 4.52 -8.83
N TRP A 130 -7.37 4.27 -8.32
CA TRP A 130 -6.16 4.11 -9.11
C TRP A 130 -5.68 2.67 -9.16
N CYS A 131 -4.99 2.30 -10.25
CA CYS A 131 -4.21 1.07 -10.35
C CYS A 131 -2.84 1.33 -10.98
N GLN A 132 -1.96 0.33 -10.92
CA GLN A 132 -0.56 0.42 -11.37
C GLN A 132 -0.34 -0.38 -12.64
N GLY A 133 0.18 0.25 -13.70
CA GLY A 133 0.53 -0.37 -14.96
C GLY A 133 2.04 -0.43 -15.18
N TYR A 134 2.75 -1.34 -14.48
CA TYR A 134 4.21 -1.49 -14.61
C TYR A 134 4.57 -2.74 -15.40
N SER A 135 4.38 -3.92 -14.81
CA SER A 135 4.77 -5.20 -15.39
C SER A 135 4.03 -5.52 -16.68
N GLU A 136 4.70 -6.26 -17.57
CA GLU A 136 4.14 -6.80 -18.81
C GLU A 136 4.37 -8.32 -18.86
N PRO A 137 3.68 -9.07 -19.72
CA PRO A 137 3.87 -10.51 -19.82
C PRO A 137 5.33 -10.94 -20.05
N GLY A 138 6.11 -10.08 -20.73
CA GLY A 138 7.55 -10.31 -20.99
C GLY A 138 8.50 -9.47 -20.15
N SER A 139 8.02 -8.63 -19.22
CA SER A 139 8.84 -7.63 -18.51
C SER A 139 8.35 -7.45 -17.07
N GLY A 140 8.83 -8.32 -16.18
CA GLY A 140 8.58 -8.26 -14.73
C GLY A 140 9.82 -7.79 -13.98
N SER A 141 10.71 -8.72 -13.58
CA SER A 141 11.97 -8.40 -12.89
C SER A 141 12.88 -7.51 -13.75
N ASP A 142 12.93 -7.75 -15.06
CA ASP A 142 13.55 -6.83 -16.03
C ASP A 142 12.52 -5.84 -16.56
N LEU A 143 12.03 -4.96 -15.69
CA LEU A 143 11.01 -3.96 -16.04
C LEU A 143 11.52 -2.96 -17.08
N ALA A 144 12.83 -2.73 -17.18
CA ALA A 144 13.40 -1.82 -18.16
C ALA A 144 13.17 -2.28 -19.61
N SER A 145 12.88 -3.57 -19.83
CA SER A 145 12.55 -4.16 -21.13
C SER A 145 11.09 -3.99 -21.55
N LEU A 146 10.29 -3.22 -20.82
CA LEU A 146 8.87 -2.96 -21.14
C LEU A 146 8.69 -2.45 -22.56
N ARG A 147 7.57 -2.87 -23.21
CA ARG A 147 7.29 -2.65 -24.63
C ARG A 147 5.98 -1.90 -24.91
N THR A 148 5.14 -1.66 -23.90
CA THR A 148 3.95 -0.81 -24.10
C THR A 148 4.39 0.54 -24.64
N LYS A 149 4.04 0.84 -25.89
CA LYS A 149 4.47 2.04 -26.61
C LYS A 149 3.50 3.18 -26.34
N ALA A 150 4.03 4.40 -26.33
CA ALA A 150 3.26 5.62 -26.37
C ALA A 150 3.89 6.55 -27.41
N VAL A 151 3.28 6.61 -28.58
CA VAL A 151 3.76 7.41 -29.72
C VAL A 151 3.03 8.75 -29.69
N ARG A 152 3.80 9.83 -29.75
CA ARG A 152 3.21 11.19 -29.77
C ARG A 152 2.54 11.45 -31.12
N ASP A 153 1.27 11.85 -31.07
CA ASP A 153 0.45 12.30 -32.21
C ASP A 153 -0.25 13.63 -31.84
N GLY A 154 0.35 14.73 -32.22
CA GLY A 154 -0.12 16.08 -31.88
C GLY A 154 -0.20 16.29 -30.37
N GLU A 155 -1.40 16.57 -29.86
CA GLU A 155 -1.70 16.81 -28.44
C GLU A 155 -1.97 15.53 -27.64
N HIS A 156 -1.72 14.35 -28.23
CA HIS A 156 -1.96 13.07 -27.57
C HIS A 156 -0.76 12.13 -27.71
N PHE A 157 -0.69 11.18 -26.80
CA PHE A 157 0.06 9.93 -26.98
C PHE A 157 -0.93 8.84 -27.42
N ILE A 158 -0.54 8.03 -28.39
CA ILE A 158 -1.25 6.79 -28.79
C ILE A 158 -0.57 5.64 -28.07
N VAL A 159 -1.29 5.01 -27.13
CA VAL A 159 -0.77 3.96 -26.27
C VAL A 159 -1.24 2.60 -26.78
N THR A 160 -0.28 1.69 -27.02
CA THR A 160 -0.56 0.31 -27.47
C THR A 160 0.37 -0.65 -26.72
N GLY A 161 -0.22 -1.70 -26.11
CA GLY A 161 0.52 -2.72 -25.36
C GLY A 161 -0.34 -3.45 -24.34
N THR A 162 0.31 -4.16 -23.43
CA THR A 162 -0.39 -4.95 -22.40
C THR A 162 0.35 -4.88 -21.08
N LYS A 163 -0.37 -4.55 -20.02
CA LYS A 163 0.09 -4.64 -18.63
C LYS A 163 -0.47 -5.89 -17.96
N THR A 164 0.29 -6.45 -17.02
CA THR A 164 -0.10 -7.66 -16.29
C THR A 164 0.11 -7.48 -14.78
N TRP A 165 -0.51 -8.35 -14.00
CA TRP A 165 -0.48 -8.29 -12.53
C TRP A 165 -1.04 -6.98 -11.98
N THR A 166 -1.98 -6.37 -12.70
CA THR A 166 -2.58 -5.09 -12.31
C THR A 166 -3.69 -5.35 -11.29
N THR A 167 -3.35 -5.14 -10.01
CA THR A 167 -4.26 -5.36 -8.89
C THR A 167 -5.43 -4.39 -8.97
N MET A 168 -6.66 -4.93 -8.84
CA MET A 168 -7.93 -4.19 -8.80
C MET A 168 -8.19 -3.26 -10.00
N ALA A 169 -7.59 -3.55 -11.17
CA ALA A 169 -7.81 -2.77 -12.38
C ALA A 169 -9.29 -2.73 -12.82
N GLN A 170 -10.07 -3.78 -12.52
CA GLN A 170 -11.51 -3.84 -12.81
C GLN A 170 -12.32 -2.75 -12.08
N HIS A 171 -11.75 -2.15 -11.05
CA HIS A 171 -12.37 -1.08 -10.26
C HIS A 171 -11.80 0.30 -10.57
N ALA A 172 -10.68 0.37 -11.30
CA ALA A 172 -9.91 1.58 -11.47
C ALA A 172 -10.58 2.58 -12.42
N ASP A 173 -10.58 3.85 -12.01
CA ASP A 173 -10.91 4.99 -12.85
C ASP A 173 -9.67 5.48 -13.60
N MET A 174 -8.48 5.38 -12.99
CA MET A 174 -7.21 5.83 -13.52
C MET A 174 -6.11 4.78 -13.35
N ILE A 175 -5.18 4.72 -14.29
CA ILE A 175 -3.96 3.92 -14.19
C ILE A 175 -2.73 4.81 -14.35
N PHE A 176 -1.76 4.70 -13.43
CA PHE A 176 -0.44 5.26 -13.66
C PHE A 176 0.44 4.20 -14.33
N CYS A 177 0.95 4.54 -15.50
CA CYS A 177 1.52 3.57 -16.41
C CYS A 177 2.94 3.95 -16.84
N LEU A 178 3.86 2.99 -16.79
CA LEU A 178 5.16 3.12 -17.45
C LEU A 178 5.02 2.68 -18.90
N VAL A 179 5.44 3.58 -19.81
CA VAL A 179 5.34 3.37 -21.25
C VAL A 179 6.67 3.71 -21.92
N ARG A 180 6.91 3.12 -23.09
CA ARG A 180 8.06 3.44 -23.92
C ARG A 180 7.68 4.53 -24.91
N THR A 181 8.28 5.71 -24.73
CA THR A 181 8.10 6.85 -25.64
C THR A 181 9.27 7.01 -26.61
N GLN A 182 10.45 6.48 -26.28
CA GLN A 182 11.66 6.60 -27.07
C GLN A 182 12.45 5.30 -27.05
N ASP A 183 13.12 4.99 -28.16
CA ASP A 183 14.10 3.92 -28.23
C ASP A 183 15.49 4.51 -27.94
N GLU A 184 16.05 4.17 -26.78
CA GLU A 184 17.32 4.66 -26.29
C GLU A 184 18.32 3.52 -26.08
N GLU A 185 19.62 3.80 -26.27
CA GLU A 185 20.69 2.82 -26.00
C GLU A 185 20.61 2.28 -24.54
N ILE A 186 20.24 3.15 -23.60
CA ILE A 186 19.95 2.79 -22.21
C ILE A 186 18.42 2.68 -22.07
N PRO A 187 17.84 1.46 -21.98
CA PRO A 187 16.39 1.26 -22.06
C PRO A 187 15.59 2.11 -21.05
N GLN A 188 16.16 2.37 -19.88
CA GLN A 188 15.52 3.16 -18.82
C GLN A 188 15.25 4.62 -19.25
N LYS A 189 16.06 5.17 -20.15
CA LYS A 189 15.93 6.57 -20.62
C LYS A 189 14.77 6.76 -21.59
N GLY A 190 14.30 5.70 -22.24
CA GLY A 190 13.16 5.75 -23.15
C GLY A 190 11.80 5.52 -22.45
N ILE A 191 11.76 5.45 -21.11
CA ILE A 191 10.55 5.18 -20.35
C ILE A 191 9.95 6.47 -19.80
N SER A 192 8.66 6.68 -20.01
CA SER A 192 7.86 7.79 -19.49
C SER A 192 6.77 7.32 -18.55
N PHE A 193 6.21 8.24 -17.77
CA PHE A 193 5.18 7.97 -16.76
C PHE A 193 3.89 8.71 -17.16
N LEU A 194 2.86 7.96 -17.56
CA LEU A 194 1.58 8.51 -18.01
C LEU A 194 0.47 8.22 -17.00
N LEU A 195 -0.45 9.17 -16.86
CA LEU A 195 -1.73 9.01 -16.19
C LEU A 195 -2.80 8.76 -17.26
N ILE A 196 -3.47 7.60 -17.22
CA ILE A 196 -4.41 7.19 -18.26
C ILE A 196 -5.78 6.97 -17.62
N ASP A 197 -6.81 7.56 -18.23
CA ASP A 197 -8.20 7.31 -17.86
C ASP A 197 -8.61 5.91 -18.34
N MET A 198 -9.01 5.05 -17.40
CA MET A 198 -9.39 3.66 -17.66
C MET A 198 -10.70 3.52 -18.45
N LYS A 199 -11.45 4.60 -18.61
CA LYS A 199 -12.67 4.67 -19.44
C LYS A 199 -12.37 5.02 -20.90
N SER A 200 -11.09 5.29 -21.23
CA SER A 200 -10.69 5.62 -22.61
C SER A 200 -11.01 4.46 -23.57
N PRO A 201 -11.53 4.75 -24.78
CA PRO A 201 -11.71 3.73 -25.79
C PRO A 201 -10.40 2.98 -26.11
N GLY A 202 -10.48 1.66 -26.30
CA GLY A 202 -9.33 0.81 -26.59
C GLY A 202 -8.68 0.19 -25.33
N ILE A 203 -9.24 0.41 -24.13
CA ILE A 203 -8.82 -0.29 -22.93
C ILE A 203 -9.72 -1.49 -22.65
N ASP A 204 -9.12 -2.66 -22.45
CA ASP A 204 -9.82 -3.89 -22.09
C ASP A 204 -9.13 -4.52 -20.87
N VAL A 205 -9.91 -4.77 -19.81
CA VAL A 205 -9.44 -5.36 -18.56
C VAL A 205 -9.86 -6.82 -18.50
N LYS A 206 -8.89 -7.72 -18.43
CA LYS A 206 -9.12 -9.17 -18.37
C LYS A 206 -8.62 -9.74 -17.05
N PRO A 207 -9.42 -10.59 -16.43
CA PRO A 207 -9.03 -11.28 -15.21
C PRO A 207 -7.86 -12.25 -15.42
N ILE A 208 -6.96 -12.31 -14.44
CA ILE A 208 -5.98 -13.40 -14.28
C ILE A 208 -6.48 -14.29 -13.16
N ILE A 209 -6.75 -15.55 -13.47
CA ILE A 209 -7.15 -16.53 -12.46
C ILE A 209 -5.90 -16.97 -11.70
N THR A 210 -5.89 -16.72 -10.40
CA THR A 210 -4.81 -17.09 -9.50
C THR A 210 -5.00 -18.52 -8.97
N ILE A 211 -3.94 -19.13 -8.41
CA ILE A 211 -3.95 -20.53 -7.94
C ILE A 211 -4.90 -20.75 -6.76
N ASP A 212 -5.10 -19.73 -5.95
CA ASP A 212 -6.03 -19.71 -4.82
C ASP A 212 -7.51 -19.62 -5.22
N GLY A 213 -7.77 -19.30 -6.50
CA GLY A 213 -9.12 -19.32 -7.05
C GLY A 213 -10.10 -18.46 -6.25
N PRO A 214 -10.02 -17.12 -6.29
CA PRO A 214 -10.88 -16.28 -5.49
C PRO A 214 -12.36 -16.58 -5.77
N PRO A 215 -13.25 -16.42 -4.77
CA PRO A 215 -14.69 -16.53 -4.98
C PRO A 215 -15.16 -15.67 -6.16
N ALA A 216 -16.19 -16.10 -6.87
CA ALA A 216 -16.76 -15.34 -7.98
C ALA A 216 -17.11 -13.92 -7.54
N GLY A 217 -16.60 -12.92 -8.27
CA GLY A 217 -16.76 -11.49 -7.95
C GLY A 217 -15.66 -10.86 -7.09
N PHE A 218 -14.74 -11.64 -6.55
CA PHE A 218 -13.60 -11.14 -5.76
C PHE A 218 -12.26 -11.24 -6.48
N GLN A 219 -12.30 -11.21 -7.80
CA GLN A 219 -11.09 -11.24 -8.57
C GLN A 219 -10.25 -9.99 -8.34
N GLU A 220 -8.96 -10.19 -8.08
CA GLU A 220 -8.04 -9.13 -7.67
C GLU A 220 -7.09 -8.72 -8.79
N ILE A 221 -6.56 -9.71 -9.53
CA ILE A 221 -5.44 -9.51 -10.46
C ILE A 221 -5.92 -9.52 -11.91
N ASN A 222 -5.40 -8.58 -12.71
CA ASN A 222 -5.84 -8.37 -14.09
C ASN A 222 -4.68 -8.19 -15.07
N MET A 223 -4.99 -8.45 -16.35
CA MET A 223 -4.30 -7.88 -17.48
C MET A 223 -5.06 -6.65 -17.97
N VAL A 224 -4.33 -5.64 -18.41
CA VAL A 224 -4.89 -4.43 -19.03
C VAL A 224 -4.32 -4.30 -20.43
N HIS A 225 -5.17 -4.39 -21.44
CA HIS A 225 -4.81 -4.25 -22.84
C HIS A 225 -5.11 -2.83 -23.29
N PHE A 226 -4.18 -2.26 -24.06
CA PHE A 226 -4.30 -0.95 -24.69
C PHE A 226 -4.19 -1.14 -26.20
N GLU A 227 -5.23 -0.71 -26.93
CA GLU A 227 -5.28 -0.73 -28.39
C GLU A 227 -5.53 0.70 -28.89
N ASP A 228 -4.46 1.36 -29.33
CA ASP A 228 -4.44 2.74 -29.85
C ASP A 228 -5.16 3.76 -28.94
N VAL A 229 -4.95 3.63 -27.64
CA VAL A 229 -5.57 4.49 -26.62
C VAL A 229 -5.01 5.91 -26.69
N LYS A 230 -5.89 6.90 -26.86
CA LYS A 230 -5.52 8.32 -26.90
C LYS A 230 -5.41 8.88 -25.49
N VAL A 231 -4.21 9.34 -25.13
CA VAL A 231 -3.90 9.95 -23.84
C VAL A 231 -3.40 11.37 -24.06
N PRO A 232 -4.01 12.40 -23.45
CA PRO A 232 -3.55 13.78 -23.59
C PRO A 232 -2.09 13.95 -23.18
N VAL A 233 -1.32 14.78 -23.87
CA VAL A 233 0.08 15.07 -23.49
C VAL A 233 0.19 15.70 -22.11
N GLY A 234 -0.86 16.40 -21.65
CA GLY A 234 -0.95 16.93 -20.28
C GLY A 234 -0.97 15.88 -19.18
N ASN A 235 -1.19 14.60 -19.52
CA ASN A 235 -1.17 13.48 -18.58
C ASN A 235 0.24 12.86 -18.41
N LEU A 236 1.25 13.39 -19.08
CA LEU A 236 2.65 13.04 -18.85
C LEU A 236 3.10 13.64 -17.52
N ILE A 237 3.61 12.83 -16.63
CA ILE A 237 4.25 13.31 -15.39
C ILE A 237 5.67 13.78 -15.71
N GLY A 238 5.96 15.03 -15.35
CA GLY A 238 7.27 15.62 -15.48
C GLY A 238 7.76 15.66 -16.94
N GLU A 239 8.91 15.05 -17.20
CA GLU A 239 9.58 15.05 -18.50
C GLU A 239 9.50 13.68 -19.18
N GLU A 240 9.38 13.68 -20.51
CA GLU A 240 9.50 12.48 -21.33
C GLU A 240 10.87 11.80 -21.15
N GLY A 241 10.91 10.47 -21.07
CA GLY A 241 12.13 9.71 -20.82
C GLY A 241 12.60 9.67 -19.35
N LYS A 242 11.89 10.32 -18.41
CA LYS A 242 12.23 10.33 -16.98
C LYS A 242 11.37 9.39 -16.13
N GLY A 243 10.47 8.62 -16.73
CA GLY A 243 9.55 7.75 -16.02
C GLY A 243 10.23 6.73 -15.10
N TRP A 244 11.42 6.24 -15.48
CA TRP A 244 12.19 5.34 -14.61
C TRP A 244 12.60 6.00 -13.28
N THR A 245 12.98 7.27 -13.32
CA THR A 245 13.31 8.04 -12.09
C THR A 245 12.07 8.19 -11.21
N TYR A 246 10.92 8.48 -11.82
CA TYR A 246 9.66 8.63 -11.09
C TYR A 246 9.17 7.32 -10.50
N ALA A 247 9.34 6.22 -11.23
CA ALA A 247 9.04 4.87 -10.74
C ALA A 247 9.91 4.49 -9.54
N LYS A 248 11.22 4.76 -9.57
CA LYS A 248 12.11 4.51 -8.42
C LYS A 248 11.69 5.31 -7.20
N TYR A 249 11.32 6.57 -7.37
CA TYR A 249 10.81 7.41 -6.30
C TYR A 249 9.51 6.84 -5.69
N LEU A 250 8.58 6.37 -6.53
CA LEU A 250 7.35 5.71 -6.07
C LEU A 250 7.67 4.48 -5.20
N LEU A 251 8.64 3.65 -5.61
CA LEU A 251 9.00 2.43 -4.87
C LEU A 251 9.55 2.70 -3.46
N GLU A 252 10.07 3.89 -3.18
CA GLU A 252 10.49 4.28 -1.83
C GLU A 252 9.27 4.35 -0.88
N PHE A 253 8.13 4.82 -1.36
CA PHE A 253 6.87 4.86 -0.60
C PHE A 253 6.19 3.49 -0.51
N GLU A 254 6.22 2.70 -1.56
CA GLU A 254 5.67 1.34 -1.58
C GLU A 254 6.36 0.43 -0.54
N ARG A 255 7.67 0.58 -0.35
CA ARG A 255 8.47 -0.26 0.55
C ARG A 255 8.57 0.26 1.98
N GLY A 256 8.15 1.47 2.24
CA GLY A 256 8.28 2.16 3.54
C GLY A 256 7.16 1.88 4.54
N THR A 257 6.32 0.86 4.33
CA THR A 257 5.22 0.51 5.24
C THR A 257 5.71 -0.19 6.51
N ALA A 258 5.07 0.10 7.65
CA ALA A 258 5.27 -0.63 8.89
C ALA A 258 4.57 -2.00 8.81
N TYR A 259 5.27 -3.05 9.22
CA TYR A 259 4.75 -4.42 9.23
C TYR A 259 4.40 -4.91 10.63
N SER A 260 5.07 -4.39 11.67
CA SER A 260 5.00 -4.93 13.03
C SER A 260 3.59 -4.94 13.61
N HIS A 261 2.79 -3.90 13.34
CA HIS A 261 1.41 -3.82 13.86
C HIS A 261 0.51 -4.93 13.31
N GLY A 262 0.53 -5.17 11.99
CA GLY A 262 -0.22 -6.25 11.35
C GLY A 262 0.28 -7.63 11.80
N LEU A 263 1.60 -7.82 11.91
CA LEU A 263 2.19 -9.06 12.41
C LEU A 263 1.80 -9.35 13.86
N LYS A 264 1.77 -8.33 14.73
CA LYS A 264 1.29 -8.48 16.11
C LYS A 264 -0.18 -8.88 16.18
N ALA A 265 -1.03 -8.23 15.38
CA ALA A 265 -2.44 -8.58 15.30
C ALA A 265 -2.64 -10.03 14.84
N SER A 266 -1.88 -10.46 13.82
CA SER A 266 -1.90 -11.85 13.34
C SER A 266 -1.37 -12.84 14.39
N LEU A 267 -0.33 -12.47 15.12
CA LEU A 267 0.21 -13.30 16.21
C LEU A 267 -0.82 -13.52 17.32
N GLU A 268 -1.52 -12.46 17.75
CA GLU A 268 -2.60 -12.59 18.75
C GLU A 268 -3.72 -13.51 18.24
N LYS A 269 -4.08 -13.42 16.95
CA LYS A 269 -5.05 -14.35 16.35
C LYS A 269 -4.57 -15.80 16.39
N VAL A 270 -3.30 -16.06 16.11
CA VAL A 270 -2.68 -17.41 16.24
C VAL A 270 -2.77 -17.89 17.68
N LYS A 271 -2.48 -17.03 18.68
CA LYS A 271 -2.61 -17.38 20.11
C LYS A 271 -4.06 -17.73 20.49
N GLU A 272 -5.04 -16.95 20.03
CA GLU A 272 -6.47 -17.22 20.26
C GLU A 272 -6.87 -18.59 19.72
N VAL A 273 -6.53 -18.88 18.46
CA VAL A 273 -6.85 -20.17 17.82
C VAL A 273 -6.14 -21.32 18.53
N ALA A 274 -4.86 -21.17 18.87
CA ALA A 274 -4.10 -22.20 19.58
C ALA A 274 -4.63 -22.48 21.00
N ALA A 275 -5.29 -21.52 21.63
CA ALA A 275 -5.93 -21.71 22.93
C ALA A 275 -7.22 -22.54 22.85
N GLU A 276 -7.81 -22.69 21.66
CA GLU A 276 -9.02 -23.49 21.43
C GLU A 276 -8.72 -24.91 20.94
N ILE A 277 -7.61 -25.13 20.22
CA ILE A 277 -7.23 -26.41 19.61
C ILE A 277 -6.67 -27.35 20.67
N GLU A 278 -7.13 -28.61 20.69
CA GLU A 278 -6.63 -29.70 21.53
C GLU A 278 -5.55 -30.50 20.80
N CYS A 279 -4.46 -30.85 21.52
CA CYS A 279 -3.35 -31.65 21.00
C CYS A 279 -3.65 -33.14 21.11
N GLY A 280 -3.99 -33.79 20.01
CA GLY A 280 -4.20 -35.24 19.96
C GLY A 280 -5.30 -35.72 20.88
N SER A 281 -5.02 -36.74 21.70
CA SER A 281 -5.98 -37.35 22.68
C SER A 281 -5.84 -36.77 24.09
N SER A 282 -5.05 -35.70 24.29
CA SER A 282 -4.86 -35.04 25.58
C SER A 282 -5.77 -33.80 25.68
N GLU A 283 -6.15 -33.45 26.91
CA GLU A 283 -6.83 -32.16 27.18
C GLU A 283 -5.89 -30.94 27.06
N LEU A 284 -4.65 -31.16 26.64
CA LEU A 284 -3.63 -30.10 26.48
C LEU A 284 -4.00 -29.24 25.27
N LYS A 285 -4.14 -27.94 25.49
CA LYS A 285 -4.33 -26.99 24.41
C LYS A 285 -3.01 -26.72 23.68
N LEU A 286 -3.10 -26.48 22.35
CA LEU A 286 -1.92 -26.25 21.47
C LEU A 286 -1.03 -25.13 21.98
N ILE A 287 -1.60 -24.07 22.52
CA ILE A 287 -0.81 -22.95 23.10
C ILE A 287 0.10 -23.37 24.27
N ASN A 288 -0.21 -24.49 24.94
CA ASN A 288 0.56 -25.05 26.07
C ASN A 288 1.48 -26.19 25.63
N ASP A 289 1.45 -26.59 24.35
CA ASP A 289 2.41 -27.56 23.82
C ASP A 289 3.82 -26.92 23.80
N PRO A 290 4.84 -27.56 24.38
CA PRO A 290 6.16 -26.95 24.51
C PRO A 290 6.82 -26.61 23.17
N ASP A 291 6.65 -27.44 22.14
CA ASP A 291 7.27 -27.22 20.83
C ASP A 291 6.57 -26.04 20.11
N PHE A 292 5.24 -26.00 20.18
CA PHE A 292 4.47 -24.88 19.62
C PHE A 292 4.75 -23.58 20.37
N ALA A 293 4.75 -23.59 21.70
CA ALA A 293 5.03 -22.42 22.53
C ALA A 293 6.43 -21.83 22.26
N ASN A 294 7.44 -22.69 22.05
CA ASN A 294 8.78 -22.24 21.66
C ASN A 294 8.79 -21.54 20.29
N LYS A 295 8.15 -22.12 19.27
CA LYS A 295 8.04 -21.51 17.93
C LYS A 295 7.29 -20.18 17.97
N LEU A 296 6.22 -20.11 18.77
CA LEU A 296 5.44 -18.90 18.99
C LEU A 296 6.30 -17.81 19.63
N ALA A 297 7.04 -18.13 20.70
CA ALA A 297 7.93 -17.20 21.39
C ALA A 297 9.06 -16.69 20.48
N GLU A 298 9.70 -17.54 19.69
CA GLU A 298 10.71 -17.13 18.70
C GLU A 298 10.15 -16.13 17.70
N THR A 299 8.91 -16.38 17.24
CA THR A 299 8.24 -15.51 16.28
C THR A 299 7.89 -14.16 16.92
N GLU A 300 7.40 -14.15 18.15
CA GLU A 300 7.11 -12.94 18.92
C GLU A 300 8.37 -12.09 19.17
N ILE A 301 9.50 -12.71 19.50
CA ILE A 301 10.79 -12.03 19.64
C ILE A 301 11.21 -11.38 18.31
N ALA A 302 11.07 -12.09 17.20
CA ALA A 302 11.44 -11.57 15.89
C ALA A 302 10.55 -10.41 15.44
N ILE A 303 9.22 -10.45 15.72
CA ILE A 303 8.29 -9.35 15.47
C ILE A 303 8.65 -8.14 16.34
N SER A 304 8.98 -8.36 17.61
CA SER A 304 9.40 -7.29 18.51
C SER A 304 10.69 -6.62 18.05
N ALA A 305 11.68 -7.38 17.60
CA ALA A 305 12.92 -6.83 17.05
C ALA A 305 12.67 -5.99 15.79
N MET A 306 11.72 -6.40 14.96
CA MET A 306 11.28 -5.64 13.79
C MET A 306 10.62 -4.32 14.18
N GLU A 307 9.71 -4.32 15.15
CA GLU A 307 9.07 -3.12 15.68
C GLU A 307 10.09 -2.07 16.17
N TYR A 308 11.10 -2.49 16.93
CA TYR A 308 12.15 -1.58 17.35
C TYR A 308 12.96 -1.02 16.18
N THR A 309 13.10 -1.77 15.10
CA THR A 309 13.74 -1.29 13.87
C THR A 309 12.86 -0.23 13.18
N GLU A 310 11.55 -0.44 13.11
CA GLU A 310 10.58 0.53 12.59
C GLU A 310 10.57 1.81 13.42
N LEU A 311 10.54 1.70 14.75
CA LEU A 311 10.60 2.87 15.65
C LEU A 311 11.89 3.68 15.49
N ARG A 312 13.03 3.02 15.24
CA ARG A 312 14.30 3.71 14.94
C ARG A 312 14.24 4.46 13.62
N ILE A 313 13.65 3.86 12.58
CA ILE A 313 13.44 4.52 11.27
C ILE A 313 12.52 5.73 11.46
N LEU A 314 11.41 5.55 12.15
CA LEU A 314 10.44 6.60 12.45
C LEU A 314 11.08 7.78 13.20
N SER A 315 11.91 7.49 14.20
CA SER A 315 12.70 8.50 14.92
C SER A 315 13.68 9.22 14.01
N SER A 316 14.29 8.53 13.05
CA SER A 316 15.20 9.14 12.08
C SER A 316 14.47 10.07 11.11
N LEU A 317 13.29 9.65 10.62
CA LEU A 317 12.42 10.47 9.77
C LEU A 317 11.96 11.74 10.50
N SER A 318 11.59 11.63 11.78
CA SER A 318 11.22 12.79 12.61
C SER A 318 12.36 13.77 12.81
N ALA A 319 13.60 13.29 12.69
CA ALA A 319 14.81 14.14 12.72
C ALA A 319 15.22 14.68 11.33
N GLY A 320 14.34 14.54 10.31
CA GLY A 320 14.58 15.03 8.93
C GLY A 320 15.57 14.19 8.13
N LYS A 321 15.86 12.95 8.54
CA LYS A 321 16.72 12.03 7.80
C LYS A 321 15.88 11.18 6.85
N ASN A 322 16.46 10.74 5.74
CA ASN A 322 15.82 9.78 4.84
C ASN A 322 15.77 8.38 5.44
N VAL A 323 14.76 7.60 5.04
CA VAL A 323 14.74 6.15 5.25
C VAL A 323 15.85 5.55 4.39
N GLY A 324 16.86 5.02 4.98
CA GLY A 324 17.97 4.39 4.26
C GLY A 324 17.58 3.02 3.66
N PRO A 325 18.57 2.16 3.38
CA PRO A 325 18.37 0.80 2.89
C PRO A 325 17.56 -0.08 3.86
N GLU A 326 17.33 0.38 5.08
CA GLU A 326 16.52 -0.27 6.11
C GLU A 326 15.08 -0.55 5.68
N SER A 327 14.51 0.26 4.77
CA SER A 327 13.18 0.02 4.18
C SER A 327 13.13 -1.33 3.45
N SER A 328 14.19 -1.69 2.73
CA SER A 328 14.30 -2.99 2.06
C SER A 328 14.42 -4.14 3.05
N LEU A 329 15.14 -3.94 4.17
CA LEU A 329 15.23 -4.91 5.25
C LEU A 329 13.86 -5.16 5.87
N LEU A 330 13.08 -4.11 6.16
CA LEU A 330 11.71 -4.23 6.70
C LEU A 330 10.83 -5.02 5.75
N LYS A 331 10.88 -4.75 4.43
CA LYS A 331 10.12 -5.50 3.44
C LYS A 331 10.46 -7.00 3.46
N CYS A 332 11.74 -7.36 3.41
CA CYS A 332 12.18 -8.76 3.43
C CYS A 332 11.74 -9.45 4.72
N ARG A 333 12.10 -8.90 5.89
CA ARG A 333 11.78 -9.52 7.18
C ARG A 333 10.29 -9.55 7.48
N GLY A 334 9.55 -8.49 7.12
CA GLY A 334 8.10 -8.43 7.31
C GLY A 334 7.38 -9.53 6.55
N THR A 335 7.73 -9.73 5.28
CA THR A 335 7.11 -10.79 4.47
C THR A 335 7.52 -12.21 4.90
N GLU A 336 8.77 -12.41 5.34
CA GLU A 336 9.23 -13.70 5.91
C GLU A 336 8.49 -14.03 7.22
N LEU A 337 8.31 -13.04 8.11
CA LEU A 337 7.57 -13.24 9.35
C LEU A 337 6.08 -13.48 9.11
N GLN A 338 5.50 -12.84 8.10
CA GLN A 338 4.13 -13.09 7.68
C GLN A 338 3.93 -14.54 7.23
N GLN A 339 4.86 -15.06 6.39
CA GLN A 339 4.84 -16.47 5.99
C GLN A 339 5.04 -17.40 7.20
N LYS A 340 6.00 -17.11 8.09
CA LYS A 340 6.24 -17.90 9.30
C LYS A 340 4.99 -17.99 10.20
N LEU A 341 4.20 -16.91 10.31
CA LEU A 341 2.95 -16.92 11.08
C LEU A 341 1.89 -17.86 10.47
N THR A 342 1.89 -18.04 9.15
CA THR A 342 0.95 -18.96 8.48
C THR A 342 1.40 -20.44 8.55
N GLU A 343 2.65 -20.69 8.96
CA GLU A 343 3.22 -22.03 9.14
C GLU A 343 3.09 -22.53 10.58
N LEU A 344 2.72 -21.66 11.52
CA LEU A 344 2.44 -22.01 12.92
C LEU A 344 1.09 -22.69 13.07
#